data_2108f8bd48e828919c337723c51b11d2
#
_entry.id   2108f8bd48e828919c337723c51b11d2
#
_cell.length_a   1.000
_cell.length_b   1.000
_cell.length_c   1.000
_cell.angle_alpha   90.00
_cell.angle_beta   90.00
_cell.angle_gamma   90.00
#
_symmetry.space_group_name_H-M   'P 1'
#
loop_
_entity.id
_entity.type
_entity.pdbx_description
1 polymer ?
#
loop_
_entity_poly.entity_id
_entity_poly.type
_entity_poly.pdbx_seq_one_letter_code
_entity_poly.pdbx_strand_id
1 'polypeptide(L)'
;MSDPVVHIGCVANLYSRMMHFKQAGDMEMGHMHQFDHLTLLAKGKLKVTVDGVATEFTAPHMIYIRADKVHELVALTDETVAYCIHALRDGNGVDDIIDPSMIPAGVSALSMAKPLAITEPQ
;
A
#
# COMPACT_ATOMS: atom_id res chain seq x y z
N MET A 1 -17.44 -8.63 2.03
CA MET A 1 -16.30 -7.71 1.84
C MET A 1 -15.02 -8.50 2.00
N SER A 2 -14.14 -8.32 1.08
CA SER A 2 -12.91 -9.11 1.02
C SER A 2 -11.70 -8.18 1.12
N ASP A 3 -10.54 -8.80 1.39
CA ASP A 3 -9.28 -8.09 1.30
C ASP A 3 -8.96 -7.83 -0.18
N PRO A 4 -8.21 -6.78 -0.49
CA PRO A 4 -7.74 -6.60 -1.86
C PRO A 4 -6.73 -7.67 -2.23
N VAL A 5 -6.55 -7.91 -3.52
CA VAL A 5 -5.44 -8.71 -4.01
C VAL A 5 -4.19 -7.83 -3.98
N VAL A 6 -3.14 -8.33 -3.36
CA VAL A 6 -1.95 -7.52 -3.10
C VAL A 6 -0.77 -8.03 -3.92
N HIS A 7 -0.08 -7.10 -4.57
CA HIS A 7 1.17 -7.37 -5.28
C HIS A 7 2.25 -6.46 -4.72
N ILE A 8 3.42 -7.03 -4.41
CA ILE A 8 4.52 -6.28 -3.81
C ILE A 8 5.64 -6.13 -4.83
N GLY A 9 6.19 -4.95 -4.92
CA GLY A 9 7.37 -4.68 -5.72
C GLY A 9 8.39 -3.88 -4.93
N CYS A 10 9.65 -4.30 -5.03
CA CYS A 10 10.75 -3.57 -4.42
C CYS A 10 11.83 -3.39 -5.47
N VAL A 11 12.31 -2.17 -5.61
CA VAL A 11 13.44 -1.87 -6.51
C VAL A 11 14.29 -0.77 -5.87
N ALA A 12 15.59 -0.97 -5.83
CA ALA A 12 16.52 -0.06 -5.16
C ALA A 12 16.04 0.16 -3.72
N ASN A 13 15.79 1.40 -3.33
CA ASN A 13 15.30 1.73 -2.00
C ASN A 13 13.80 2.07 -2.01
N LEU A 14 13.06 1.55 -2.98
CA LEU A 14 11.64 1.82 -3.11
C LEU A 14 10.84 0.55 -2.89
N TYR A 15 9.82 0.65 -2.02
CA TYR A 15 8.85 -0.40 -1.78
C TYR A 15 7.50 0.07 -2.27
N SER A 16 6.79 -0.79 -3.01
CA SER A 16 5.44 -0.49 -3.46
C SER A 16 4.52 -1.67 -3.20
N ARG A 17 3.35 -1.37 -2.66
CA ARG A 17 2.31 -2.36 -2.41
C ARG A 17 1.10 -1.98 -3.24
N MET A 18 0.84 -2.74 -4.31
CA MET A 18 -0.33 -2.52 -5.13
C MET A 18 -1.51 -3.29 -4.53
N MET A 19 -2.62 -2.61 -4.35
CA MET A 19 -3.85 -3.19 -3.85
C MET A 19 -4.89 -3.12 -4.95
N HIS A 20 -5.39 -4.29 -5.36
CA HIS A 20 -6.44 -4.39 -6.34
C HIS A 20 -7.74 -4.82 -5.64
N PHE A 21 -8.64 -3.89 -5.47
CA PHE A 21 -9.96 -4.12 -4.88
C PHE A 21 -10.90 -4.51 -6.01
N LYS A 22 -11.18 -5.79 -6.15
CA LYS A 22 -11.94 -6.28 -7.29
C LYS A 22 -13.40 -5.87 -7.24
N GLN A 23 -13.95 -5.73 -6.03
CA GLN A 23 -15.36 -5.40 -5.85
C GLN A 23 -15.52 -4.21 -4.92
N ALA A 24 -16.53 -3.40 -5.19
CA ALA A 24 -16.92 -2.34 -4.29
C ALA A 24 -17.20 -2.96 -2.91
N GLY A 25 -16.70 -2.30 -1.86
CA GLY A 25 -16.81 -2.80 -0.50
C GLY A 25 -15.60 -3.58 -0.02
N ASP A 26 -14.72 -4.01 -0.89
CA ASP A 26 -13.47 -4.64 -0.47
C ASP A 26 -12.65 -3.64 0.34
N MET A 27 -11.98 -4.13 1.37
CA MET A 27 -11.39 -3.27 2.38
C MET A 27 -10.00 -3.71 2.77
N GLU A 28 -9.10 -2.74 2.89
CA GLU A 28 -7.82 -2.92 3.55
C GLU A 28 -8.00 -2.48 4.99
N MET A 29 -7.77 -3.39 5.93
CA MET A 29 -7.96 -3.13 7.36
C MET A 29 -7.08 -1.99 7.83
N GLY A 30 -7.59 -1.26 8.81
CA GLY A 30 -6.85 -0.17 9.41
C GLY A 30 -5.62 -0.64 10.16
N HIS A 31 -4.53 0.06 9.97
CA HIS A 31 -3.31 -0.16 10.73
C HIS A 31 -2.54 1.15 10.80
N MET A 32 -1.52 1.16 11.64
CA MET A 32 -0.72 2.35 11.90
C MET A 32 0.73 2.04 11.60
N HIS A 33 1.40 2.97 10.95
CA HIS A 33 2.82 2.85 10.62
C HIS A 33 3.62 3.94 11.31
N GLN A 34 4.91 3.67 11.51
CA GLN A 34 5.84 4.63 12.10
C GLN A 34 6.44 5.58 11.07
N PHE A 35 5.90 5.62 9.88
CA PHE A 35 6.43 6.43 8.79
C PHE A 35 5.28 6.97 7.94
N ASP A 36 5.53 8.11 7.32
CA ASP A 36 4.58 8.68 6.37
C ASP A 36 4.59 7.83 5.10
N HIS A 37 3.46 7.77 4.42
CA HIS A 37 3.44 7.11 3.13
C HIS A 37 2.52 7.81 2.15
N LEU A 38 2.76 7.55 0.89
CA LEU A 38 1.99 8.07 -0.22
C LEU A 38 1.14 6.94 -0.79
N THR A 39 -0.15 7.20 -0.93
CA THR A 39 -1.06 6.28 -1.61
C THR A 39 -1.46 6.91 -2.93
N LEU A 40 -1.18 6.21 -4.03
CA LEU A 40 -1.61 6.63 -5.35
C LEU A 40 -2.87 5.85 -5.71
N LEU A 41 -4.00 6.55 -5.81
CA LEU A 41 -5.24 5.97 -6.30
C LEU A 41 -5.20 6.05 -7.83
N ALA A 42 -4.98 4.91 -8.48
CA ALA A 42 -4.77 4.86 -9.91
C ALA A 42 -6.05 4.66 -10.69
N LYS A 43 -7.04 3.96 -10.12
CA LYS A 43 -8.29 3.65 -10.79
C LYS A 43 -9.41 3.51 -9.78
N GLY A 44 -10.59 3.99 -10.12
CA GLY A 44 -11.78 3.82 -9.30
C GLY A 44 -11.97 4.90 -8.26
N LYS A 45 -12.68 4.54 -7.20
CA LYS A 45 -12.97 5.44 -6.09
C LYS A 45 -12.68 4.74 -4.77
N LEU A 46 -12.12 5.50 -3.83
CA LEU A 46 -11.66 4.97 -2.57
C LEU A 46 -12.13 5.87 -1.43
N LYS A 47 -12.64 5.25 -0.37
CA LYS A 47 -12.89 5.95 0.88
C LYS A 47 -11.72 5.67 1.82
N VAL A 48 -11.07 6.72 2.27
CA VAL A 48 -9.95 6.61 3.22
C VAL A 48 -10.40 7.18 4.55
N THR A 49 -10.31 6.36 5.59
CA THR A 49 -10.62 6.79 6.94
C THR A 49 -9.32 6.89 7.72
N VAL A 50 -9.02 8.08 8.23
CA VAL A 50 -7.82 8.33 9.01
C VAL A 50 -8.26 8.89 10.36
N ASP A 51 -7.90 8.19 11.43
CA ASP A 51 -8.30 8.55 12.81
C ASP A 51 -9.81 8.83 12.91
N GLY A 52 -10.61 8.01 12.27
CA GLY A 52 -12.07 8.12 12.34
C GLY A 52 -12.68 9.13 11.38
N VAL A 53 -11.88 9.88 10.63
CA VAL A 53 -12.39 10.84 9.66
C VAL A 53 -12.30 10.26 8.26
N ALA A 54 -13.45 10.12 7.60
CA ALA A 54 -13.54 9.52 6.27
C ALA A 54 -13.53 10.59 5.18
N THR A 55 -12.76 10.33 4.13
CA THR A 55 -12.72 11.20 2.94
C THR A 55 -12.79 10.31 1.71
N GLU A 56 -13.54 10.74 0.70
CA GLU A 56 -13.67 10.00 -0.56
C GLU A 56 -12.81 10.64 -1.63
N PHE A 57 -12.15 9.78 -2.41
CA PHE A 57 -11.27 10.21 -3.49
C PHE A 57 -11.66 9.51 -4.78
N THR A 58 -11.54 10.22 -5.89
CA THR A 58 -11.74 9.67 -7.23
C THR A 58 -10.40 9.68 -7.97
N ALA A 59 -10.08 8.57 -8.61
CA ALA A 59 -8.84 8.44 -9.37
C ALA A 59 -8.80 9.40 -10.59
N PRO A 60 -7.62 9.85 -10.99
CA PRO A 60 -6.34 9.65 -10.32
C PRO A 60 -6.16 10.63 -9.18
N HIS A 61 -5.57 10.16 -8.09
CA HIS A 61 -5.36 11.02 -6.92
C HIS A 61 -4.19 10.52 -6.09
N MET A 62 -3.38 11.44 -5.58
CA MET A 62 -2.31 11.11 -4.65
C MET A 62 -2.77 11.47 -3.25
N ILE A 63 -2.66 10.53 -2.32
CA ILE A 63 -3.17 10.66 -0.96
C ILE A 63 -1.99 10.51 -0.01
N TYR A 64 -1.74 11.54 0.78
CA TYR A 64 -0.69 11.52 1.79
C TYR A 64 -1.29 11.07 3.11
N ILE A 65 -0.67 10.08 3.75
CA ILE A 65 -1.10 9.59 5.07
C ILE A 65 0.08 9.75 6.02
N ARG A 66 -0.14 10.52 7.07
CA ARG A 66 0.91 10.79 8.06
C ARG A 66 1.23 9.55 8.88
N ALA A 67 2.48 9.49 9.37
CA ALA A 67 2.90 8.48 10.30
C ALA A 67 2.02 8.49 11.56
N ASP A 68 1.94 7.35 12.21
CA ASP A 68 1.23 7.16 13.48
C ASP A 68 -0.27 7.46 13.42
N LYS A 69 -0.86 7.35 12.24
CA LYS A 69 -2.31 7.49 12.06
C LYS A 69 -2.91 6.14 11.67
N VAL A 70 -3.93 5.74 12.39
CA VAL A 70 -4.71 4.56 11.99
C VAL A 70 -5.50 4.91 10.75
N HIS A 71 -5.38 4.10 9.71
CA HIS A 71 -6.07 4.36 8.46
C HIS A 71 -6.66 3.08 7.88
N GLU A 72 -7.73 3.24 7.14
CA GLU A 72 -8.48 2.16 6.52
C GLU A 72 -8.89 2.58 5.12
N LEU A 73 -8.84 1.67 4.18
CA LEU A 73 -9.18 1.93 2.79
C LEU A 73 -10.35 1.04 2.38
N VAL A 74 -11.40 1.63 1.82
CA VAL A 74 -12.55 0.89 1.31
C VAL A 74 -12.81 1.28 -0.12
N ALA A 75 -12.88 0.29 -1.01
CA ALA A 75 -13.22 0.56 -2.41
C ALA A 75 -14.69 0.91 -2.54
N LEU A 76 -14.96 1.97 -3.28
CA LEU A 76 -16.34 2.41 -3.55
C LEU A 76 -16.83 1.95 -4.91
N THR A 77 -15.93 1.50 -5.76
CA THR A 77 -16.25 0.97 -7.09
C THR A 77 -15.52 -0.34 -7.31
N ASP A 78 -16.04 -1.15 -8.24
CA ASP A 78 -15.34 -2.36 -8.66
C ASP A 78 -14.04 -1.99 -9.36
N GLU A 79 -13.06 -2.88 -9.31
CA GLU A 79 -11.77 -2.71 -10.00
C GLU A 79 -11.05 -1.45 -9.57
N THR A 80 -11.06 -1.13 -8.29
CA THR A 80 -10.31 -0.01 -7.73
C THR A 80 -8.86 -0.45 -7.51
N VAL A 81 -7.90 0.37 -7.92
CA VAL A 81 -6.48 0.07 -7.80
C VAL A 81 -5.77 1.21 -7.10
N ALA A 82 -5.05 0.88 -6.04
CA ALA A 82 -4.26 1.84 -5.28
C ALA A 82 -2.89 1.26 -4.94
N TYR A 83 -1.89 2.14 -4.86
CA TYR A 83 -0.52 1.77 -4.52
C TYR A 83 -0.09 2.52 -3.27
N CYS A 84 0.46 1.81 -2.30
CA CYS A 84 1.16 2.44 -1.18
C CYS A 84 2.65 2.39 -1.49
N ILE A 85 3.31 3.54 -1.42
CA ILE A 85 4.70 3.69 -1.85
C ILE A 85 5.51 4.24 -0.69
N HIS A 86 6.63 3.56 -0.39
CA HIS A 86 7.55 3.94 0.66
C HIS A 86 8.97 3.95 0.15
N ALA A 87 9.77 4.84 0.69
CA ALA A 87 11.22 4.82 0.45
C ALA A 87 11.90 4.18 1.65
N LEU A 88 12.86 3.31 1.40
CA LEU A 88 13.70 2.75 2.43
C LEU A 88 14.67 3.83 2.92
N ARG A 89 14.82 3.95 4.23
CA ARG A 89 15.71 4.94 4.80
C ARG A 89 17.14 4.44 4.80
N ASP A 90 18.07 5.39 4.78
CA ASP A 90 19.48 5.07 4.76
C ASP A 90 19.90 4.19 5.92
N GLY A 91 20.62 3.12 5.62
CA GLY A 91 21.18 2.24 6.63
C GLY A 91 20.16 1.40 7.38
N ASN A 92 18.91 1.55 7.11
CA ASN A 92 17.86 0.81 7.77
C ASN A 92 17.50 -0.44 6.97
N GLY A 93 17.07 -1.45 7.67
CA GLY A 93 16.61 -2.66 7.02
C GLY A 93 15.14 -2.56 6.65
N VAL A 94 14.66 -3.62 6.02
CA VAL A 94 13.26 -3.75 5.65
C VAL A 94 12.34 -3.55 6.86
N ASP A 95 12.78 -4.00 8.01
CA ASP A 95 11.97 -3.96 9.24
C ASP A 95 11.67 -2.54 9.72
N ASP A 96 12.40 -1.55 9.23
CA ASP A 96 12.17 -0.16 9.62
C ASP A 96 10.94 0.45 8.97
N ILE A 97 10.55 -0.05 7.82
CA ILE A 97 9.48 0.56 7.05
C ILE A 97 8.40 -0.41 6.64
N ILE A 98 8.68 -1.69 6.64
CA ILE A 98 7.67 -2.69 6.29
C ILE A 98 7.15 -3.30 7.57
N ASP A 99 5.95 -2.90 7.94
CA ASP A 99 5.26 -3.50 9.07
C ASP A 99 4.95 -4.96 8.75
N PRO A 100 5.08 -5.89 9.70
CA PRO A 100 4.76 -7.29 9.44
C PRO A 100 3.35 -7.51 8.87
N SER A 101 2.40 -6.66 9.21
CA SER A 101 1.03 -6.77 8.68
C SER A 101 0.96 -6.47 7.19
N MET A 102 1.99 -5.85 6.63
CA MET A 102 2.03 -5.50 5.21
C MET A 102 2.64 -6.62 4.36
N ILE A 103 3.16 -7.66 5.00
CA ILE A 103 3.86 -8.75 4.30
C ILE A 103 2.86 -9.86 4.03
N PRO A 104 2.64 -10.23 2.76
CA PRO A 104 1.75 -11.34 2.45
C PRO A 104 2.23 -12.64 3.10
N ALA A 105 1.28 -13.51 3.42
CA ALA A 105 1.61 -14.81 3.97
C ALA A 105 2.55 -15.58 3.02
N GLY A 106 3.57 -16.17 3.58
CA GLY A 106 4.53 -16.94 2.81
C GLY A 106 5.64 -16.13 2.15
N VAL A 107 5.63 -14.81 2.32
CA VAL A 107 6.65 -13.92 1.76
C VAL A 107 7.52 -13.40 2.90
N SER A 108 8.83 -13.43 2.74
CA SER A 108 9.73 -12.88 3.75
C SER A 108 9.99 -11.40 3.49
N ALA A 109 10.17 -10.64 4.57
CA ALA A 109 10.53 -9.22 4.44
C ALA A 109 11.84 -9.06 3.68
N LEU A 110 12.78 -9.98 3.88
CA LEU A 110 14.06 -9.92 3.19
C LEU A 110 13.90 -10.08 1.68
N SER A 111 13.03 -10.98 1.24
CA SER A 111 12.83 -11.17 -0.20
C SER A 111 12.13 -9.96 -0.81
N MET A 112 11.30 -9.27 -0.07
CA MET A 112 10.65 -8.05 -0.54
C MET A 112 11.63 -6.89 -0.68
N ALA A 113 12.68 -6.89 0.12
CA ALA A 113 13.69 -5.82 0.08
C ALA A 113 14.63 -5.94 -1.10
N LYS A 114 14.69 -7.08 -1.74
CA LYS A 114 15.56 -7.26 -2.90
C LYS A 114 14.93 -6.60 -4.11
N PRO A 115 15.74 -5.97 -4.98
CA PRO A 115 15.21 -5.46 -6.23
C PRO A 115 14.50 -6.58 -7.00
N LEU A 116 13.42 -6.24 -7.64
CA LEU A 116 12.76 -7.17 -8.53
C LEU A 116 13.73 -7.58 -9.62
N ALA A 117 13.73 -8.84 -9.97
CA ALA A 117 14.55 -9.31 -11.07
C ALA A 117 14.07 -8.62 -12.34
N ILE A 118 14.94 -7.85 -12.92
CA ILE A 118 14.64 -7.19 -14.17
C ILE A 118 15.09 -8.11 -15.24
N THR A 119 14.18 -8.63 -15.84
CA THR A 119 14.49 -9.52 -16.88
C THR A 119 14.81 -8.77 -18.11
N GLU A 120 15.11 -8.44 -18.18
CA GLU A 120 15.28 -7.89 -19.02
C GLU A 120 15.35 -7.42 -19.42
N PRO A 121 15.86 -7.48 -20.34
CA PRO A 121 16.06 -6.50 -20.73
C PRO A 121 14.99 -5.95 -20.76
N GLN A 122 14.91 -5.70 -20.42
CA GLN A 122 14.05 -5.16 -20.68
C GLN A 122 14.31 -4.38 -21.52
#